data_472ad962032b33dab95584804d53a204
#
_entry.id   472ad962032b33dab95584804d53a204
#
_cell.length_a   1.000
_cell.length_b   1.000
_cell.length_c   1.000
_cell.angle_alpha   90.00
_cell.angle_beta   90.00
_cell.angle_gamma   90.00
#
_symmetry.space_group_name_H-M   'P 1'
#
loop_
_entity.id
_entity.type
_entity.pdbx_description
1 polymer ?
#
loop_
_entity_poly.entity_id
_entity_poly.type
_entity_poly.pdbx_seq_one_letter_code
_entity_poly.pdbx_strand_id
1 'polypeptide(L)'
;MNRLTNYCGKWIYHSGWFPDVKIRLFPANALWEGDIVHETLALSDDIEVTPMKGLLSHYSYFSHEQHRQRADHYSRLTALKYVEQGKRVGFLKPYVSGLVRFLKMFVFQLGFLDGRSGWHIARISALSNILKYKEVRNLRNGAERTS
;
A
#
# COMPACT_ATOMS: atom_id res chain seq x y z
N MET A 1 3.89 -9.38 -16.25
CA MET A 1 4.75 -10.26 -15.40
C MET A 1 4.35 -10.14 -13.94
N ASN A 2 4.51 -11.25 -13.19
CA ASN A 2 4.36 -11.20 -11.73
C ASN A 2 5.61 -10.64 -11.07
N ARG A 3 5.44 -9.68 -10.17
CA ARG A 3 6.50 -9.12 -9.35
C ARG A 3 6.59 -9.87 -8.03
N LEU A 4 7.75 -10.44 -7.73
CA LEU A 4 8.03 -11.09 -6.46
C LEU A 4 8.89 -10.15 -5.60
N THR A 5 8.41 -9.83 -4.41
CA THR A 5 9.04 -8.86 -3.53
C THR A 5 10.01 -9.53 -2.56
N ASN A 6 11.25 -9.00 -2.51
CA ASN A 6 12.19 -9.30 -1.43
C ASN A 6 12.03 -8.27 -0.31
N TYR A 7 11.82 -8.77 0.90
CA TYR A 7 11.64 -7.99 2.12
C TYR A 7 12.69 -8.39 3.17
N CYS A 8 13.66 -7.52 3.39
CA CYS A 8 14.74 -7.76 4.35
C CYS A 8 15.45 -9.11 4.13
N GLY A 9 15.75 -9.43 2.87
CA GLY A 9 16.42 -10.67 2.47
C GLY A 9 15.51 -11.89 2.25
N LYS A 10 14.20 -11.80 2.54
CA LYS A 10 13.22 -12.89 2.35
C LYS A 10 12.26 -12.60 1.20
N TRP A 11 12.02 -13.58 0.35
CA TRP A 11 10.99 -13.53 -0.69
C TRP A 11 9.61 -13.73 -0.08
N ILE A 12 8.65 -12.85 -0.44
CA ILE A 12 7.30 -12.83 0.12
C ILE A 12 6.31 -13.39 -0.90
N TYR A 13 5.64 -14.47 -0.53
CA TYR A 13 4.66 -15.16 -1.37
C TYR A 13 3.21 -14.95 -0.93
N HIS A 14 3.01 -14.36 0.24
CA HIS A 14 1.70 -14.15 0.86
C HIS A 14 1.52 -12.70 1.29
N SER A 15 0.75 -12.46 2.35
CA SER A 15 0.51 -11.12 2.92
C SER A 15 -0.15 -10.13 1.95
N GLY A 16 -0.72 -10.62 0.83
CA GLY A 16 -1.29 -9.81 -0.24
C GLY A 16 -0.25 -9.06 -1.08
N TRP A 17 1.01 -9.48 -1.02
CA TRP A 17 2.09 -8.93 -1.83
C TRP A 17 2.40 -9.78 -3.07
N PHE A 18 1.85 -10.99 -3.13
CA PHE A 18 1.95 -11.87 -4.27
C PHE A 18 0.61 -12.64 -4.47
N PRO A 19 0.16 -12.87 -5.69
CA PRO A 19 0.71 -12.38 -6.95
C PRO A 19 0.53 -10.86 -7.13
N ASP A 20 1.51 -10.19 -7.74
CA ASP A 20 1.46 -8.76 -8.05
C ASP A 20 1.78 -8.56 -9.54
N VAL A 21 0.75 -8.53 -10.36
CA VAL A 21 0.87 -8.43 -11.82
C VAL A 21 1.15 -6.99 -12.21
N LYS A 22 2.23 -6.78 -12.95
CA LYS A 22 2.64 -5.46 -13.48
C LYS A 22 2.87 -5.52 -14.98
N ILE A 23 2.38 -4.52 -15.69
CA ILE A 23 2.76 -4.25 -17.08
C ILE A 23 4.20 -3.72 -17.05
N ARG A 24 5.07 -4.28 -17.91
CA ARG A 24 6.50 -3.93 -17.94
C ARG A 24 7.04 -3.68 -19.34
N LEU A 25 6.35 -4.19 -20.35
CA LEU A 25 6.60 -3.86 -21.74
C LEU A 25 5.37 -3.13 -22.27
N PHE A 26 5.57 -1.97 -22.81
CA PHE A 26 4.54 -1.10 -23.36
C PHE A 26 5.15 -0.21 -24.45
N PRO A 27 4.35 0.32 -25.38
CA PRO A 27 4.81 1.24 -26.42
C PRO A 27 5.49 2.48 -25.82
N ALA A 28 6.52 3.00 -26.51
CA ALA A 28 7.30 4.14 -26.03
C ALA A 28 6.48 5.44 -25.89
N ASN A 29 5.35 5.53 -26.61
CA ASN A 29 4.41 6.64 -26.54
C ASN A 29 3.32 6.48 -25.47
N ALA A 30 3.32 5.40 -24.71
CA ALA A 30 2.36 5.21 -23.63
C ALA A 30 2.63 6.23 -22.50
N LEU A 31 1.57 6.84 -21.99
CA LEU A 31 1.63 7.87 -20.96
C LEU A 31 1.25 7.29 -19.59
N TRP A 32 1.79 7.88 -18.54
CA TRP A 32 1.37 7.61 -17.17
C TRP A 32 0.30 8.61 -16.78
N GLU A 33 -0.81 8.10 -16.25
CA GLU A 33 -1.93 8.89 -15.76
C GLU A 33 -2.22 8.55 -14.31
N GLY A 34 -2.79 9.50 -13.57
CA GLY A 34 -3.21 9.34 -12.18
C GLY A 34 -2.51 10.27 -11.22
N ASP A 35 -2.84 10.09 -9.95
CA ASP A 35 -2.25 10.87 -8.86
C ASP A 35 -0.86 10.33 -8.46
N ILE A 36 -0.07 11.18 -7.81
CA ILE A 36 1.30 10.90 -7.30
C ILE A 36 1.47 9.53 -6.60
N VAL A 37 0.39 8.97 -6.05
CA VAL A 37 0.40 7.70 -5.30
C VAL A 37 -0.18 6.53 -6.10
N HIS A 38 -0.91 6.80 -7.19
CA HIS A 38 -1.63 5.80 -8.00
C HIS A 38 -1.49 6.08 -9.49
N GLU A 39 -0.25 6.15 -9.94
CA GLU A 39 0.03 6.23 -11.38
C GLU A 39 -0.32 4.90 -12.05
N THR A 40 -1.10 4.98 -13.11
CA THR A 40 -1.46 3.86 -13.98
C THR A 40 -1.00 4.15 -15.39
N LEU A 41 -0.63 3.11 -16.13
CA LEU A 41 -0.28 3.26 -17.53
C LEU A 41 -1.56 3.44 -18.34
N ALA A 42 -1.68 4.57 -19.02
CA ALA A 42 -2.76 4.82 -19.96
C ALA A 42 -2.49 4.00 -21.24
N LEU A 43 -3.29 2.99 -21.44
CA LEU A 43 -3.27 2.19 -22.66
C LEU A 43 -4.58 2.47 -23.41
N SER A 44 -4.51 2.59 -24.74
CA SER A 44 -5.70 2.65 -25.56
C SER A 44 -6.46 1.31 -25.53
N ASP A 45 -7.77 1.34 -25.69
CA ASP A 45 -8.67 0.18 -25.55
C ASP A 45 -8.39 -0.94 -26.56
N ASP A 46 -7.66 -0.66 -27.62
CA ASP A 46 -7.24 -1.60 -28.66
C ASP A 46 -5.96 -2.37 -28.31
N ILE A 47 -5.28 -2.04 -27.21
CA ILE A 47 -4.06 -2.73 -26.80
C ILE A 47 -4.37 -3.98 -25.98
N GLU A 48 -4.10 -5.13 -26.54
CA GLU A 48 -4.19 -6.40 -25.83
C GLU A 48 -3.00 -6.60 -24.88
N VAL A 49 -3.31 -6.84 -23.60
CA VAL A 49 -2.29 -7.10 -22.56
C VAL A 49 -2.03 -8.60 -22.46
N THR A 50 -0.90 -9.04 -22.99
CA THR A 50 -0.51 -10.46 -22.95
C THR A 50 0.31 -10.81 -21.70
N PRO A 51 -0.04 -11.89 -20.98
CA PRO A 51 0.74 -12.34 -19.82
C PRO A 51 2.11 -12.87 -20.24
N MET A 52 3.16 -12.33 -19.62
CA MET A 52 4.53 -12.83 -19.81
C MET A 52 4.89 -13.82 -18.71
N LYS A 53 5.56 -14.92 -19.09
CA LYS A 53 6.11 -15.90 -18.16
C LYS A 53 7.32 -15.31 -17.40
N GLY A 54 7.57 -15.86 -16.20
CA GLY A 54 8.69 -15.45 -15.35
C GLY A 54 8.28 -14.51 -14.20
N LEU A 55 9.23 -14.28 -13.31
CA LEU A 55 9.10 -13.43 -12.13
C LEU A 55 10.03 -12.22 -12.25
N LEU A 56 9.52 -11.05 -11.89
CA LEU A 56 10.32 -9.85 -11.73
C LEU A 56 10.75 -9.73 -10.27
N SER A 57 12.03 -9.93 -10.00
CA SER A 57 12.59 -9.75 -8.66
C SER A 57 12.58 -8.27 -8.26
N HIS A 58 11.99 -7.95 -7.10
CA HIS A 58 11.86 -6.59 -6.62
C HIS A 58 12.35 -6.47 -5.17
N TYR A 59 13.48 -5.83 -4.98
CA TYR A 59 14.06 -5.54 -3.66
C TYR A 59 13.43 -4.27 -3.08
N SER A 60 12.37 -4.43 -2.29
CA SER A 60 11.56 -3.30 -1.81
C SER A 60 12.11 -2.65 -0.56
N TYR A 61 12.53 -3.46 0.42
CA TYR A 61 12.96 -2.99 1.73
C TYR A 61 14.15 -3.78 2.23
N PHE A 62 15.17 -3.05 2.67
CA PHE A 62 16.37 -3.61 3.28
C PHE A 62 16.29 -3.67 4.81
N SER A 63 15.35 -2.92 5.41
CA SER A 63 15.10 -2.97 6.86
C SER A 63 13.61 -2.75 7.17
N HIS A 64 13.19 -3.23 8.35
CA HIS A 64 11.83 -2.97 8.87
C HIS A 64 11.59 -1.49 9.14
N GLU A 65 12.63 -0.77 9.53
CA GLU A 65 12.56 0.68 9.77
C GLU A 65 12.30 1.44 8.47
N GLN A 66 12.99 1.09 7.38
CA GLN A 66 12.73 1.68 6.06
C GLN A 66 11.29 1.44 5.60
N HIS A 67 10.75 0.24 5.86
CA HIS A 67 9.33 -0.04 5.58
C HIS A 67 8.42 0.86 6.40
N ARG A 68 8.66 0.98 7.72
CA ARG A 68 7.86 1.81 8.61
C ARG A 68 7.85 3.27 8.18
N GLN A 69 9.03 3.85 7.94
CA GLN A 69 9.14 5.25 7.51
C GLN A 69 8.39 5.52 6.21
N ARG A 70 8.53 4.62 5.23
CA ARG A 70 7.82 4.73 3.95
C ARG A 70 6.30 4.61 4.14
N ALA A 71 5.85 3.65 4.94
CA ALA A 71 4.45 3.44 5.25
C ALA A 71 3.83 4.65 5.98
N ASP A 72 4.55 5.23 6.94
CA ASP A 72 4.13 6.42 7.67
C ASP A 72 4.04 7.65 6.74
N HIS A 73 5.02 7.83 5.86
CA HIS A 73 5.01 8.90 4.86
C HIS A 73 3.77 8.82 3.95
N TYR A 74 3.52 7.65 3.33
CA TYR A 74 2.33 7.46 2.48
C TYR A 74 1.00 7.57 3.25
N SER A 75 0.99 7.22 4.53
CA SER A 75 -0.19 7.38 5.37
C SER A 75 -0.55 8.85 5.56
N ARG A 76 0.45 9.71 5.77
CA ARG A 76 0.25 11.16 5.90
C ARG A 76 -0.22 11.79 4.59
N LEU A 77 0.42 11.44 3.45
CA LEU A 77 -0.04 11.91 2.14
C LEU A 77 -1.49 11.50 1.84
N THR A 78 -1.84 10.25 2.16
CA THR A 78 -3.22 9.77 1.98
C THR A 78 -4.19 10.48 2.93
N ALA A 79 -3.76 10.84 4.15
CA ALA A 79 -4.58 11.58 5.08
C ALA A 79 -4.92 12.98 4.56
N LEU A 80 -3.95 13.70 4.00
CA LEU A 80 -4.17 15.00 3.36
C LEU A 80 -5.22 14.90 2.25
N LYS A 81 -5.05 13.94 1.33
CA LYS A 81 -6.03 13.68 0.27
C LYS A 81 -7.44 13.39 0.81
N TYR A 82 -7.55 12.64 1.92
CA TYR A 82 -8.85 12.35 2.54
C TYR A 82 -9.49 13.59 3.15
N VAL A 83 -8.71 14.50 3.72
CA VAL A 83 -9.18 15.80 4.22
C VAL A 83 -9.71 16.67 3.09
N GLU A 84 -8.95 16.78 1.98
CA GLU A 84 -9.36 17.51 0.76
C GLU A 84 -10.68 16.94 0.17
N GLN A 85 -10.85 15.62 0.23
CA GLN A 85 -12.11 14.96 -0.17
C GLN A 85 -13.26 15.12 0.85
N GLY A 86 -13.07 15.87 1.92
CA GLY A 86 -14.10 16.11 2.95
C GLY A 86 -14.42 14.88 3.82
N LYS A 87 -13.61 13.82 3.80
CA LYS A 87 -13.89 12.59 4.56
C LYS A 87 -13.88 12.84 6.06
N ARG A 88 -14.92 12.37 6.74
CA ARG A 88 -15.03 12.39 8.21
C ARG A 88 -14.65 11.02 8.78
N VAL A 89 -13.95 11.04 9.91
CA VAL A 89 -13.44 9.81 10.56
C VAL A 89 -13.87 9.79 12.03
N GLY A 90 -14.70 8.82 12.36
CA GLY A 90 -15.13 8.59 13.74
C GLY A 90 -14.00 8.07 14.64
N PHE A 91 -14.21 8.15 15.96
CA PHE A 91 -13.18 7.82 16.97
C PHE A 91 -12.63 6.39 16.84
N LEU A 92 -13.50 5.41 16.65
CA LEU A 92 -13.14 3.99 16.58
C LEU A 92 -12.56 3.56 15.23
N LYS A 93 -12.82 4.34 14.16
CA LYS A 93 -12.42 3.99 12.78
C LYS A 93 -10.94 3.67 12.63
N PRO A 94 -9.98 4.40 13.20
CA PRO A 94 -8.56 4.06 13.09
C PRO A 94 -8.25 2.65 13.60
N TYR A 95 -8.75 2.32 14.78
CA TYR A 95 -8.45 1.05 15.46
C TYR A 95 -9.10 -0.13 14.77
N VAL A 96 -10.39 -0.04 14.47
CA VAL A 96 -11.12 -1.08 13.73
C VAL A 96 -10.47 -1.31 12.37
N SER A 97 -10.13 -0.24 11.65
CA SER A 97 -9.49 -0.33 10.34
C SER A 97 -8.09 -0.97 10.41
N GLY A 98 -7.32 -0.65 11.44
CA GLY A 98 -6.02 -1.27 11.68
C GLY A 98 -6.14 -2.77 11.99
N LEU A 99 -7.06 -3.15 12.87
CA LEU A 99 -7.33 -4.56 13.19
C LEU A 99 -7.76 -5.35 11.96
N VAL A 100 -8.73 -4.83 11.21
CA VAL A 100 -9.19 -5.45 9.96
C VAL A 100 -8.04 -5.59 8.95
N ARG A 101 -7.19 -4.57 8.82
CA ARG A 101 -6.01 -4.62 7.95
C ARG A 101 -5.04 -5.72 8.37
N PHE A 102 -4.76 -5.83 9.67
CA PHE A 102 -3.90 -6.87 10.22
C PHE A 102 -4.45 -8.27 9.93
N LEU A 103 -5.70 -8.52 10.31
CA LEU A 103 -6.36 -9.82 10.10
C LEU A 103 -6.41 -10.19 8.61
N LYS A 104 -6.75 -9.21 7.75
CA LYS A 104 -6.76 -9.43 6.30
C LYS A 104 -5.39 -9.91 5.81
N MET A 105 -4.31 -9.23 6.17
CA MET A 105 -2.97 -9.56 5.66
C MET A 105 -2.38 -10.80 6.30
N PHE A 106 -2.50 -10.92 7.62
CA PHE A 106 -1.84 -12.00 8.36
C PHE A 106 -2.61 -13.31 8.28
N VAL A 107 -3.95 -13.26 8.41
CA VAL A 107 -4.79 -14.47 8.42
C VAL A 107 -5.31 -14.76 7.00
N PHE A 108 -6.14 -13.89 6.44
CA PHE A 108 -6.85 -14.18 5.18
C PHE A 108 -5.93 -14.21 3.95
N GLN A 109 -4.87 -13.43 3.94
CA GLN A 109 -3.84 -13.45 2.89
C GLN A 109 -2.64 -14.32 3.27
N LEU A 110 -2.82 -15.22 4.25
CA LEU A 110 -1.87 -16.24 4.66
C LEU A 110 -0.48 -15.68 5.05
N GLY A 111 -0.42 -14.43 5.54
CA GLY A 111 0.84 -13.79 5.90
C GLY A 111 1.62 -14.55 6.96
N PHE A 112 0.95 -15.36 7.79
CA PHE A 112 1.63 -16.24 8.77
C PHE A 112 2.54 -17.28 8.11
N LEU A 113 2.30 -17.66 6.85
CA LEU A 113 3.18 -18.56 6.09
C LEU A 113 4.50 -17.89 5.69
N ASP A 114 4.53 -16.56 5.58
CA ASP A 114 5.78 -15.81 5.42
C ASP A 114 6.54 -15.65 6.74
N GLY A 115 6.04 -16.23 7.84
CA GLY A 115 6.66 -16.24 9.16
C GLY A 115 6.87 -14.85 9.74
N ARG A 116 8.07 -14.57 10.30
CA ARG A 116 8.39 -13.28 10.94
C ARG A 116 8.24 -12.09 9.98
N SER A 117 8.57 -12.26 8.71
CA SER A 117 8.42 -11.21 7.70
C SER A 117 6.96 -10.85 7.46
N GLY A 118 6.08 -11.86 7.34
CA GLY A 118 4.64 -11.64 7.20
C GLY A 118 4.03 -10.95 8.42
N TRP A 119 4.48 -11.31 9.63
CA TRP A 119 4.10 -10.60 10.85
C TRP A 119 4.47 -9.11 10.80
N HIS A 120 5.74 -8.79 10.47
CA HIS A 120 6.19 -7.41 10.37
C HIS A 120 5.41 -6.63 9.31
N ILE A 121 5.19 -7.22 8.14
CA ILE A 121 4.43 -6.60 7.05
C ILE A 121 2.99 -6.30 7.50
N ALA A 122 2.29 -7.26 8.10
CA ALA A 122 0.92 -7.07 8.55
C ALA A 122 0.83 -6.03 9.68
N ARG A 123 1.74 -6.09 10.65
CA ARG A 123 1.80 -5.15 11.78
C ARG A 123 2.07 -3.72 11.30
N ILE A 124 3.10 -3.51 10.47
CA ILE A 124 3.44 -2.17 9.96
C ILE A 124 2.28 -1.62 9.14
N SER A 125 1.68 -2.43 8.27
CA SER A 125 0.51 -2.03 7.47
C SER A 125 -0.71 -1.66 8.34
N ALA A 126 -0.94 -2.36 9.43
CA ALA A 126 -2.02 -2.06 10.37
C ALA A 126 -1.77 -0.74 11.11
N LEU A 127 -0.55 -0.53 11.63
CA LEU A 127 -0.16 0.71 12.33
C LEU A 127 -0.22 1.93 11.39
N SER A 128 0.25 1.78 10.17
CA SER A 128 0.17 2.78 9.12
C SER A 128 -1.28 3.16 8.80
N ASN A 129 -2.17 2.17 8.76
CA ASN A 129 -3.60 2.43 8.54
C ASN A 129 -4.26 3.15 9.74
N ILE A 130 -3.84 2.85 10.97
CA ILE A 130 -4.25 3.59 12.17
C ILE A 130 -3.76 5.04 12.10
N LEU A 131 -2.49 5.23 11.78
CA LEU A 131 -1.86 6.54 11.64
C LEU A 131 -2.62 7.40 10.63
N LYS A 132 -2.89 6.87 9.43
CA LYS A 132 -3.64 7.56 8.39
C LYS A 132 -4.96 8.16 8.91
N TYR A 133 -5.79 7.35 9.56
CA TYR A 133 -7.09 7.84 10.03
C TYR A 133 -6.99 8.75 11.26
N LYS A 134 -5.97 8.59 12.11
CA LYS A 134 -5.68 9.54 13.19
C LYS A 134 -5.26 10.90 12.62
N GLU A 135 -4.41 10.92 11.60
CA GLU A 135 -4.00 12.17 10.95
C GLU A 135 -5.18 12.89 10.28
N VAL A 136 -6.08 12.19 9.62
CA VAL A 136 -7.32 12.82 9.08
C VAL A 136 -8.08 13.53 10.17
N ARG A 137 -8.25 12.92 11.36
CA ARG A 137 -8.95 13.56 12.49
C ARG A 137 -8.18 14.77 13.03
N ASN A 138 -6.87 14.63 13.20
CA ASN A 138 -6.04 15.70 13.75
C ASN A 138 -6.05 16.94 12.84
N LEU A 139 -5.87 16.74 11.55
CA LEU A 139 -5.89 17.82 10.55
C LEU A 139 -7.25 18.55 10.53
N ARG A 140 -8.35 17.81 10.60
CA ARG A 140 -9.68 18.43 10.62
C ARG A 140 -9.96 19.18 11.92
N ASN A 141 -9.66 18.60 13.07
CA ASN A 141 -9.85 19.26 14.36
C ASN A 141 -8.96 20.50 14.50
N GLY A 142 -7.77 20.50 13.88
CA GLY A 142 -6.90 21.68 13.78
C GLY A 142 -7.53 22.78 12.94
N ALA A 143 -8.08 22.45 11.79
CA ALA A 143 -8.75 23.42 10.90
C ALA A 143 -9.99 24.04 11.52
N GLU A 144 -10.81 23.26 12.26
CA GLU A 144 -12.00 23.72 12.95
C GLU A 144 -11.70 24.64 14.16
N ARG A 145 -10.45 24.64 14.68
CA ARG A 145 -10.02 25.54 15.79
C ARG A 145 -9.46 26.87 15.31
N THR A 146 -9.15 26.98 14.03
CA THR A 146 -8.55 28.19 13.43
C THR A 146 -9.52 28.98 12.56
N SER A 147 -10.73 28.51 12.38
CA SER A 147 -11.87 29.17 11.71
C SER A 147 -12.88 29.71 12.75
#